data_57c276201884c1d1f838a3a285470411
#
_entry.id   57c276201884c1d1f838a3a285470411
#
_cell.length_a   1.000
_cell.length_b   1.000
_cell.length_c   1.000
_cell.angle_alpha   90.00
_cell.angle_beta   90.00
_cell.angle_gamma   90.00
#
_symmetry.space_group_name_H-M   'P 1'
#
loop_
_entity.id
_entity.type
_entity.pdbx_description
1 polymer ?
#
loop_
_entity_poly.entity_id
_entity_poly.type
_entity_poly.pdbx_seq_one_letter_code
_entity_poly.pdbx_strand_id
1 'polypeptide(L)'
;MRYQYTKPFGEAYLVRFTETLLYRYVEHFTETSQLDFERKMTTFTLIRWSNYVTYAEGTAGITWNTGVSLLTQLARKSAISYDTSMWGVNRPAWTIDNYRVGIKYRRNFYRTWLFFELEPEVTWPKDASGRRNSTYAFMATLEVQFGK
;
A
#
# COMPACT_ATOMS: atom_id res chain seq x y z
N MET A 1 3.90 -3.17 19.20
CA MET A 1 2.74 -2.37 19.68
C MET A 1 2.17 -1.60 18.50
N ARG A 2 0.85 -1.50 18.38
CA ARG A 2 0.18 -0.73 17.32
C ARG A 2 -0.90 0.14 17.93
N TYR A 3 -0.89 1.43 17.58
CA TYR A 3 -1.93 2.40 17.92
C TYR A 3 -2.60 2.88 16.63
N GLN A 4 -3.92 3.00 16.63
CA GLN A 4 -4.68 3.49 15.48
C GLN A 4 -5.74 4.48 15.93
N TYR A 5 -5.76 5.63 15.28
CA TYR A 5 -6.79 6.65 15.44
C TYR A 5 -7.48 6.87 14.10
N THR A 6 -8.81 6.86 14.11
CA THR A 6 -9.61 7.05 12.90
C THR A 6 -10.65 8.12 13.16
N LYS A 7 -10.72 9.11 12.27
CA LYS A 7 -11.66 10.22 12.36
C LYS A 7 -12.40 10.41 11.03
N PRO A 8 -13.73 10.26 11.01
CA PRO A 8 -14.55 10.64 9.86
C PRO A 8 -14.73 12.17 9.80
N PHE A 9 -14.78 12.72 8.58
CA PHE A 9 -15.10 14.08 8.29
C PHE A 9 -16.30 14.12 7.32
N GLY A 10 -17.50 14.30 7.85
CA GLY A 10 -18.74 14.13 7.10
C GLY A 10 -18.94 12.65 6.67
N GLU A 11 -19.73 12.47 5.61
CA GLU A 11 -20.10 11.13 5.11
C GLU A 11 -19.12 10.56 4.09
N ALA A 12 -18.25 11.41 3.52
CA ALA A 12 -17.41 11.04 2.38
C ALA A 12 -15.92 10.90 2.71
N TYR A 13 -15.44 11.46 3.80
CA TYR A 13 -14.01 11.52 4.11
C TYR A 13 -13.67 10.76 5.39
N LEU A 14 -12.54 10.07 5.38
CA LEU A 14 -11.97 9.39 6.53
C LEU A 14 -10.47 9.70 6.61
N VAL A 15 -9.99 10.05 7.79
CA VAL A 15 -8.57 10.16 8.09
C VAL A 15 -8.21 9.10 9.12
N ARG A 16 -7.16 8.35 8.84
CA ARG A 16 -6.63 7.33 9.74
C ARG A 16 -5.15 7.57 9.97
N PHE A 17 -4.79 7.68 11.23
CA PHE A 17 -3.40 7.68 11.69
C PHE A 17 -3.11 6.33 12.35
N THR A 18 -1.99 5.71 11.98
CA THR A 18 -1.53 4.46 12.59
C THR A 18 -0.07 4.59 12.96
N GLU A 19 0.24 4.27 14.20
CA GLU A 19 1.60 4.21 14.73
C GLU A 19 1.92 2.76 15.07
N THR A 20 3.05 2.25 14.55
CA THR A 20 3.49 0.88 14.79
C THR A 20 4.91 0.88 15.33
N LEU A 21 5.08 0.36 16.53
CA LEU A 21 6.37 0.16 17.18
C LEU A 21 6.66 -1.35 17.19
N LEU A 22 7.75 -1.75 16.60
CA LEU A 22 8.20 -3.13 16.50
C LEU A 22 9.62 -3.25 17.04
N TYR A 23 9.85 -4.22 17.91
CA TYR A 23 11.19 -4.61 18.34
C TYR A 23 11.43 -6.06 17.94
N ARG A 24 12.53 -6.30 17.24
CA ARG A 24 13.01 -7.64 16.87
C ARG A 24 14.46 -7.77 17.27
N TYR A 25 14.83 -8.95 17.78
CA TYR A 25 16.18 -9.19 18.29
C TYR A 25 17.29 -8.91 17.25
N VAL A 26 17.02 -9.18 15.98
CA VAL A 26 18.00 -8.98 14.88
C VAL A 26 17.88 -7.59 14.23
N GLU A 27 16.67 -7.07 14.10
CA GLU A 27 16.37 -5.80 13.39
C GLU A 27 16.26 -4.60 14.34
N HIS A 28 16.39 -4.84 15.65
CA HIS A 28 16.25 -3.84 16.69
C HIS A 28 14.89 -3.11 16.67
N PHE A 29 14.90 -1.84 16.98
CA PHE A 29 13.69 -1.02 17.06
C PHE A 29 13.31 -0.45 15.69
N THR A 30 12.04 -0.59 15.34
CA THR A 30 11.46 0.00 14.13
C THR A 30 10.16 0.71 14.49
N GLU A 31 10.04 1.96 14.04
CA GLU A 31 8.87 2.80 14.20
C GLU A 31 8.31 3.16 12.82
N THR A 32 7.02 2.97 12.64
CA THR A 32 6.32 3.31 11.39
C THR A 32 5.09 4.14 11.69
N SER A 33 5.10 5.37 11.20
CA SER A 33 3.95 6.27 11.20
C SER A 33 3.26 6.22 9.85
N GLN A 34 1.96 5.96 9.84
CA GLN A 34 1.12 5.91 8.65
C GLN A 34 -0.02 6.90 8.75
N LEU A 35 -0.25 7.65 7.69
CA LEU A 35 -1.36 8.58 7.55
C LEU A 35 -2.13 8.30 6.26
N ASP A 36 -3.38 7.88 6.39
CA ASP A 36 -4.29 7.62 5.27
C ASP A 36 -5.38 8.68 5.21
N PHE A 37 -5.62 9.17 4.00
CA PHE A 37 -6.77 9.98 3.65
C PHE A 37 -7.63 9.20 2.68
N GLU A 38 -8.86 8.93 3.06
CA GLU A 38 -9.82 8.21 2.23
C GLU A 38 -10.97 9.14 1.84
N ARG A 39 -11.39 9.05 0.58
CA ARG A 39 -12.59 9.73 0.08
C ARG A 39 -13.47 8.75 -0.67
N LYS A 40 -14.71 8.65 -0.23
CA LYS A 40 -15.74 7.92 -0.94
C LYS A 40 -16.21 8.75 -2.13
N MET A 41 -15.92 8.32 -3.34
CA MET A 41 -16.30 9.01 -4.57
C MET A 41 -17.73 8.67 -5.00
N THR A 42 -18.06 7.38 -4.90
CA THR A 42 -19.41 6.83 -5.14
C THR A 42 -19.70 5.76 -4.12
N THR A 43 -20.88 5.12 -4.19
CA THR A 43 -21.20 3.96 -3.35
C THR A 43 -20.23 2.79 -3.55
N PHE A 44 -19.61 2.69 -4.74
CA PHE A 44 -18.75 1.57 -5.14
C PHE A 44 -17.28 1.96 -5.35
N THR A 45 -16.93 3.24 -5.26
CA THR A 45 -15.59 3.73 -5.55
C THR A 45 -15.04 4.56 -4.41
N LEU A 46 -13.82 4.23 -4.00
CA LEU A 46 -13.07 4.89 -2.93
C LEU A 46 -11.68 5.24 -3.47
N ILE A 47 -11.24 6.45 -3.22
CA ILE A 47 -9.85 6.87 -3.39
C ILE A 47 -9.17 6.94 -2.03
N ARG A 48 -7.96 6.42 -1.93
CA ARG A 48 -7.12 6.46 -0.73
C ARG A 48 -5.75 7.03 -1.09
N TRP A 49 -5.30 7.98 -0.30
CA TRP A 49 -3.93 8.46 -0.31
C TRP A 49 -3.26 8.03 0.99
N SER A 50 -2.21 7.22 0.89
CA SER A 50 -1.48 6.65 2.01
C SER A 50 -0.05 7.18 2.05
N ASN A 51 0.40 7.57 3.24
CA ASN A 51 1.74 8.06 3.50
C ASN A 51 2.36 7.27 4.64
N TYR A 52 3.58 6.80 4.47
CA TYR A 52 4.34 6.05 5.46
C TYR A 52 5.69 6.69 5.69
N VAL A 53 6.10 6.75 6.94
CA VAL A 53 7.44 7.13 7.35
C VAL A 53 7.92 6.05 8.31
N THR A 54 9.07 5.45 8.01
CA THR A 54 9.64 4.40 8.84
C THR A 54 11.05 4.79 9.28
N TYR A 55 11.28 4.75 10.57
CA TYR A 55 12.59 4.80 11.20
C TYR A 55 12.98 3.38 11.64
N ALA A 56 14.21 2.97 11.36
CA ALA A 56 14.78 1.74 11.88
C ALA A 56 16.11 2.03 12.54
N GLU A 57 16.30 1.47 13.75
CA GLU A 57 17.55 1.60 14.51
C GLU A 57 18.72 1.01 13.70
N GLY A 58 19.86 1.72 13.71
CA GLY A 58 21.03 1.30 12.92
C GLY A 58 21.01 1.75 11.45
N THR A 59 19.91 2.31 10.96
CA THR A 59 19.85 2.90 9.62
C THR A 59 20.03 4.42 9.67
N ALA A 60 20.72 4.96 8.68
CA ALA A 60 20.87 6.41 8.58
C ALA A 60 19.59 7.02 7.99
N GLY A 61 18.85 7.77 8.85
CA GLY A 61 17.65 8.50 8.43
C GLY A 61 16.37 7.69 8.46
N ILE A 62 15.42 8.09 7.63
CA ILE A 62 14.10 7.48 7.50
C ILE A 62 13.86 7.01 6.07
N THR A 63 13.07 5.96 5.92
CA THR A 63 12.43 5.60 4.65
C THR A 63 11.04 6.20 4.60
N TRP A 64 10.59 6.59 3.43
CA TRP A 64 9.27 7.15 3.23
C TRP A 64 8.59 6.52 2.01
N ASN A 65 7.28 6.44 2.05
CA ASN A 65 6.44 5.98 0.95
C ASN A 65 5.19 6.84 0.88
N THR A 66 4.78 7.21 -0.32
CA THR A 66 3.47 7.82 -0.58
C THR A 66 2.83 7.15 -1.78
N GLY A 67 1.53 6.95 -1.71
CA GLY A 67 0.80 6.26 -2.77
C GLY A 67 -0.67 6.63 -2.81
N VAL A 68 -1.27 6.49 -3.98
CA VAL A 68 -2.69 6.69 -4.21
C VAL A 68 -3.28 5.41 -4.77
N SER A 69 -4.41 4.99 -4.20
CA SER A 69 -5.18 3.82 -4.63
C SER A 69 -6.61 4.23 -4.97
N LEU A 70 -7.08 3.79 -6.14
CA LEU A 70 -8.47 3.89 -6.54
C LEU A 70 -9.09 2.50 -6.48
N LEU A 71 -9.98 2.26 -5.52
CA LEU A 71 -10.64 0.99 -5.32
C LEU A 71 -12.07 1.07 -5.85
N THR A 72 -12.46 0.16 -6.73
CA THR A 72 -13.79 0.14 -7.32
C THR A 72 -14.38 -1.27 -7.25
N GLN A 73 -15.55 -1.38 -6.66
CA GLN A 73 -16.35 -2.60 -6.71
C GLN A 73 -17.10 -2.65 -8.05
N LEU A 74 -16.67 -3.53 -8.95
CA LEU A 74 -17.26 -3.67 -10.29
C LEU A 74 -18.59 -4.40 -10.25
N ALA A 75 -18.71 -5.40 -9.38
CA ALA A 75 -19.92 -6.18 -9.19
C ALA A 75 -19.94 -6.76 -7.77
N ARG A 76 -21.03 -7.44 -7.41
CA ARG A 76 -21.21 -8.08 -6.08
C ARG A 76 -20.06 -9.01 -5.68
N LYS A 77 -19.35 -9.58 -6.67
CA LYS A 77 -18.29 -10.58 -6.47
C LYS A 77 -16.95 -10.18 -7.09
N SER A 78 -16.79 -8.96 -7.55
CA SER A 78 -15.55 -8.51 -8.19
C SER A 78 -15.22 -7.09 -7.83
N ALA A 79 -13.93 -6.83 -7.63
CA ALA A 79 -13.36 -5.52 -7.36
C ALA A 79 -12.06 -5.33 -8.15
N ILE A 80 -11.75 -4.09 -8.44
CA ILE A 80 -10.49 -3.69 -9.05
C ILE A 80 -9.89 -2.54 -8.25
N SER A 81 -8.58 -2.54 -8.07
CA SER A 81 -7.85 -1.38 -7.60
C SER A 81 -6.76 -0.97 -8.60
N TYR A 82 -6.54 0.31 -8.69
CA TYR A 82 -5.42 0.92 -9.39
C TYR A 82 -4.56 1.61 -8.36
N ASP A 83 -3.29 1.24 -8.31
CA ASP A 83 -2.37 1.68 -7.28
C ASP A 83 -1.16 2.36 -7.93
N THR A 84 -0.79 3.51 -7.41
CA THR A 84 0.47 4.16 -7.75
C THR A 84 1.17 4.59 -6.49
N SER A 85 2.47 4.40 -6.42
CA SER A 85 3.27 4.78 -5.26
C SER A 85 4.69 5.14 -5.64
N MET A 86 5.34 5.88 -4.75
CA MET A 86 6.76 6.16 -4.79
C MET A 86 7.33 6.07 -3.39
N TRP A 87 8.58 5.64 -3.28
CA TRP A 87 9.28 5.56 -2.02
C TRP A 87 10.76 5.89 -2.18
N GLY A 88 11.37 6.23 -1.07
CA GLY A 88 12.76 6.60 -1.03
C GLY A 88 13.28 6.79 0.40
N VAL A 89 14.43 7.42 0.51
CA VAL A 89 15.11 7.73 1.77
C VAL A 89 15.40 9.22 1.87
N ASN A 90 15.63 9.69 3.11
CA ASN A 90 15.97 11.10 3.34
C ASN A 90 17.48 11.33 3.57
N ARG A 91 18.28 10.27 3.70
CA ARG A 91 19.74 10.36 3.88
C ARG A 91 20.49 9.46 2.91
N PRO A 92 21.66 9.88 2.38
CA PRO A 92 22.37 11.16 2.66
C PRO A 92 21.64 12.41 2.14
N ALA A 93 20.68 12.25 1.22
CA ALA A 93 19.82 13.30 0.68
C ALA A 93 18.41 12.74 0.46
N TRP A 94 17.41 13.60 0.31
CA TRP A 94 16.07 13.17 -0.12
C TRP A 94 16.15 12.59 -1.53
N THR A 95 15.87 11.30 -1.63
CA THR A 95 15.85 10.57 -2.91
C THR A 95 14.52 9.87 -3.08
N ILE A 96 14.14 9.69 -4.35
CA ILE A 96 13.11 8.74 -4.75
C ILE A 96 13.83 7.53 -5.30
N ASP A 97 13.69 6.39 -4.68
CA ASP A 97 14.39 5.16 -5.09
C ASP A 97 13.58 4.34 -6.08
N ASN A 98 12.25 4.42 -5.99
CA ASN A 98 11.39 3.69 -6.89
C ASN A 98 10.04 4.37 -7.12
N TYR A 99 9.46 4.14 -8.30
CA TYR A 99 8.06 4.36 -8.63
C TYR A 99 7.39 3.03 -8.92
N ARG A 100 6.12 2.90 -8.59
CA ARG A 100 5.31 1.71 -8.84
C ARG A 100 3.95 2.12 -9.39
N VAL A 101 3.48 1.38 -10.38
CA VAL A 101 2.09 1.39 -10.84
C VAL A 101 1.63 -0.05 -10.90
N GLY A 102 0.49 -0.33 -10.31
CA GLY A 102 -0.10 -1.66 -10.24
C GLY A 102 -1.60 -1.64 -10.45
N ILE A 103 -2.12 -2.78 -10.84
CA ILE A 103 -3.55 -3.04 -10.90
C ILE A 103 -3.77 -4.33 -10.13
N LYS A 104 -4.78 -4.36 -9.28
CA LYS A 104 -5.23 -5.57 -8.58
C LYS A 104 -6.66 -5.85 -8.95
N TYR A 105 -6.90 -6.98 -9.58
CA TYR A 105 -8.23 -7.48 -9.86
C TYR A 105 -8.53 -8.66 -8.98
N ARG A 106 -9.60 -8.58 -8.18
CA ARG A 106 -10.07 -9.65 -7.30
C ARG A 106 -11.48 -10.08 -7.67
N ARG A 107 -11.69 -11.36 -7.78
CA ARG A 107 -12.99 -11.93 -8.05
C ARG A 107 -13.26 -13.16 -7.19
N ASN A 108 -14.45 -13.21 -6.61
CA ASN A 108 -14.96 -14.45 -6.05
C ASN A 108 -15.37 -15.36 -7.21
N PHE A 109 -14.65 -16.48 -7.37
CA PHE A 109 -14.82 -17.40 -8.50
C PHE A 109 -15.84 -18.48 -8.21
N TYR A 110 -15.83 -19.05 -6.98
CA TYR A 110 -16.70 -20.15 -6.64
C TYR A 110 -17.23 -20.01 -5.21
N ARG A 111 -18.58 -20.01 -5.05
CA ARG A 111 -19.27 -19.78 -3.77
C ARG A 111 -18.73 -18.54 -3.06
N THR A 112 -18.63 -18.54 -1.71
CA THR A 112 -18.17 -17.42 -0.89
C THR A 112 -16.75 -17.57 -0.37
N TRP A 113 -16.08 -18.68 -0.68
CA TRP A 113 -14.81 -19.05 -0.06
C TRP A 113 -13.62 -19.15 -1.03
N LEU A 114 -13.82 -19.11 -2.36
CA LEU A 114 -12.75 -19.18 -3.35
C LEU A 114 -12.60 -17.85 -4.08
N PHE A 115 -11.45 -17.22 -3.93
CA PHE A 115 -11.11 -15.96 -4.57
C PHE A 115 -9.93 -16.14 -5.50
N PHE A 116 -10.00 -15.47 -6.62
CA PHE A 116 -8.92 -15.31 -7.57
C PHE A 116 -8.48 -13.86 -7.61
N GLU A 117 -7.17 -13.62 -7.57
CA GLU A 117 -6.57 -12.30 -7.58
C GLU A 117 -5.45 -12.24 -8.63
N LEU A 118 -5.43 -11.18 -9.41
CA LEU A 118 -4.41 -10.88 -10.41
C LEU A 118 -3.80 -9.52 -10.09
N GLU A 119 -2.48 -9.44 -10.05
CA GLU A 119 -1.71 -8.23 -9.77
C GLU A 119 -0.58 -8.05 -10.79
N PRO A 120 -0.85 -7.46 -11.97
CA PRO A 120 0.19 -6.91 -12.81
C PRO A 120 0.73 -5.61 -12.22
N GLU A 121 2.05 -5.45 -12.22
CA GLU A 121 2.71 -4.22 -11.78
C GLU A 121 3.93 -3.87 -12.62
N VAL A 122 4.24 -2.58 -12.65
CA VAL A 122 5.45 -2.03 -13.23
C VAL A 122 6.14 -1.17 -12.19
N THR A 123 7.44 -1.34 -12.04
CA THR A 123 8.28 -0.55 -11.15
C THR A 123 9.44 0.06 -11.92
N TRP A 124 9.95 1.19 -11.43
CA TRP A 124 11.11 1.90 -12.00
C TRP A 124 12.13 2.14 -10.87
N PRO A 125 12.85 1.09 -10.44
CA PRO A 125 13.89 1.24 -9.44
C PRO A 125 15.04 2.08 -9.97
N LYS A 126 15.62 2.89 -9.08
CA LYS A 126 16.84 3.63 -9.37
C LYS A 126 18.05 2.71 -9.19
N ASP A 127 18.87 2.56 -10.20
CA ASP A 127 20.12 1.81 -10.11
C ASP A 127 21.25 2.63 -9.47
N ALA A 128 22.42 2.01 -9.24
CA ALA A 128 23.59 2.66 -8.67
C ALA A 128 24.12 3.82 -9.53
N SER A 129 23.82 3.86 -10.83
CA SER A 129 24.19 4.95 -11.75
C SER A 129 23.15 6.07 -11.79
N GLY A 130 22.05 5.94 -11.04
CA GLY A 130 20.95 6.89 -11.04
C GLY A 130 19.93 6.70 -12.17
N ARG A 131 20.12 5.71 -13.03
CA ARG A 131 19.19 5.37 -14.12
C ARG A 131 18.00 4.57 -13.59
N ARG A 132 16.89 4.63 -14.33
CA ARG A 132 15.66 3.89 -14.02
C ARG A 132 15.28 3.00 -15.20
N ASN A 133 15.22 1.72 -14.94
CA ASN A 133 14.75 0.73 -15.90
C ASN A 133 13.40 0.18 -15.42
N SER A 134 12.46 -0.01 -16.36
CA SER A 134 11.18 -0.63 -16.03
C SER A 134 11.37 -2.11 -15.73
N THR A 135 10.78 -2.54 -14.62
CA THR A 135 10.68 -3.95 -14.23
C THR A 135 9.22 -4.32 -14.16
N TYR A 136 8.85 -5.44 -14.74
CA TYR A 136 7.47 -5.93 -14.79
C TYR A 136 7.35 -7.13 -13.89
N ALA A 137 6.29 -7.15 -13.10
CA ALA A 137 5.90 -8.31 -12.29
C ALA A 137 4.43 -8.65 -12.50
N PHE A 138 4.12 -9.92 -12.39
CA PHE A 138 2.76 -10.43 -12.46
C PHE A 138 2.57 -11.48 -11.39
N MET A 139 1.58 -11.28 -10.54
CA MET A 139 1.20 -12.24 -9.51
C MET A 139 -0.25 -12.70 -9.74
N ALA A 140 -0.45 -14.01 -9.66
CA ALA A 140 -1.78 -14.62 -9.64
C ALA A 140 -1.93 -15.41 -8.34
N THR A 141 -2.96 -15.11 -7.56
CA THR A 141 -3.22 -15.73 -6.26
C THR A 141 -4.58 -16.41 -6.27
N LEU A 142 -4.62 -17.62 -5.76
CA LEU A 142 -5.85 -18.34 -5.44
C LEU A 142 -5.98 -18.40 -3.93
N GLU A 143 -6.99 -17.74 -3.38
CA GLU A 143 -7.23 -17.67 -1.94
C GLU A 143 -8.44 -18.51 -1.57
N VAL A 144 -8.27 -19.41 -0.62
CA VAL A 144 -9.32 -20.23 -0.05
C VAL A 144 -9.62 -19.74 1.36
N GLN A 145 -10.84 -19.22 1.58
CA GLN A 145 -11.29 -18.76 2.89
C GLN A 145 -12.25 -19.80 3.49
N PHE A 146 -11.78 -20.53 4.49
CA PHE A 146 -12.63 -21.41 5.27
C PHE A 146 -13.40 -20.57 6.29
N GLY A 147 -14.67 -20.29 6.03
CA GLY A 147 -15.56 -19.64 7.00
C GLY A 147 -16.06 -20.66 8.04
N LYS A 148 -16.15 -20.19 9.29
CA LYS A 148 -16.97 -20.84 10.33
C LYS A 148 -18.43 -20.55 10.06
#